data_f4e45b2a86cadf1e20a9b2c64e2ab2ab
#
_entry.id   f4e45b2a86cadf1e20a9b2c64e2ab2ab
#
_cell.length_a   1.000
_cell.length_b   1.000
_cell.length_c   1.000
_cell.angle_alpha   90.00
_cell.angle_beta   90.00
_cell.angle_gamma   90.00
#
_symmetry.space_group_name_H-M   'P 1'
#
loop_
_entity.id
_entity.type
_entity.pdbx_description
1 polymer ?
#
loop_
_entity_poly.entity_id
_entity_poly.type
_entity_poly.pdbx_seq_one_letter_code
_entity_poly.pdbx_strand_id
1 'polypeptide(L)'
;MITGSSHSSERRPLKIVVCVKQTPDVAEMKFDNEKKVLVREGVKNILNHFDRRAIAEAIRIRSLIGGEVVAMTMGPPQARDALLECLAVGADRAVHLVDLAFAGADTLATARALAEAIRRVGFDLIMCGKHSVDAETGQVGPEVAELLGIPHVTGVCKLELDAGHAHLTAERETDEGFETVRCSLPALITAAERLIKPVKIKESDLEAVKEREIEIITARDLSPDASLFGIAGSPTWVCDITSLEKSREVEFISGDPDQMAETLVERLSERGFFDGRGKAEERAFILPRREAPPLDGKAVVAVAELACGELRGVSFELLGKGGQLARALGGEIISLLIGRDVSAYAHELMARGADRVCLIEGEQFTDFNPLNYANALVEAIKVLRPYVVLIPSTANGRDYAPRAAARLGLGLTADCVGLDLNDSQELIQLKPAFGGQIVASILSRTRPQMATVRPGIFDKPAADLTRVCPVERIDVNEPADARYRVVASAKEAGRASTALDDAEVVISVGMGIGGPETLPALEPLARALGAAIGATRRVVDKGWVARQQQIGITGRAISPRLYIGVGVRGAFNHTIGIQRSGIIVAINTDPQAEIFQTADYGLVVDFKEILPALTSAIERRTAGPIGVPSD
;
A
#
# COMPACT_ATOMS: atom_id res chain seq x y z
N MET A 1 4.72 60.41 -19.95
CA MET A 1 5.16 59.22 -20.66
C MET A 1 5.90 58.34 -19.66
N ILE A 2 5.23 57.38 -19.10
CA ILE A 2 5.86 56.39 -18.21
C ILE A 2 5.87 55.09 -19.02
N THR A 3 7.07 54.75 -19.50
CA THR A 3 7.31 53.50 -20.22
C THR A 3 7.32 52.36 -19.22
N GLY A 4 6.25 51.58 -19.16
CA GLY A 4 6.21 50.33 -18.42
C GLY A 4 7.07 49.30 -19.14
N SER A 5 8.20 48.96 -18.55
CA SER A 5 9.01 47.81 -18.94
C SER A 5 8.26 46.55 -18.52
N SER A 6 7.59 45.90 -19.47
CA SER A 6 7.13 44.52 -19.30
C SER A 6 8.34 43.59 -19.24
N HIS A 7 8.77 43.25 -18.03
CA HIS A 7 9.69 42.12 -17.84
C HIS A 7 8.87 40.86 -18.15
N SER A 8 8.90 40.40 -19.41
CA SER A 8 8.65 39.02 -19.74
C SER A 8 9.78 38.20 -19.13
N SER A 9 9.58 37.64 -17.92
CA SER A 9 10.47 36.61 -17.41
C SER A 9 10.46 35.48 -18.43
N GLU A 10 11.55 35.33 -19.19
CA GLU A 10 11.75 34.16 -20.05
C GLU A 10 11.56 32.92 -19.18
N ARG A 11 10.51 32.16 -19.44
CA ARG A 11 10.20 30.92 -18.71
C ARG A 11 11.33 29.95 -18.98
N ARG A 12 12.07 29.55 -17.97
CA ARG A 12 13.11 28.51 -18.08
C ARG A 12 12.39 27.19 -18.45
N PRO A 13 12.78 26.52 -19.53
CA PRO A 13 12.24 25.22 -19.87
C PRO A 13 12.56 24.19 -18.78
N LEU A 14 11.57 23.39 -18.37
CA LEU A 14 11.73 22.41 -17.30
C LEU A 14 12.46 21.15 -17.80
N LYS A 15 13.35 20.63 -16.96
CA LYS A 15 13.91 19.30 -17.14
C LYS A 15 13.16 18.31 -16.27
N ILE A 16 12.48 17.37 -16.91
CA ILE A 16 11.68 16.31 -16.26
C ILE A 16 12.43 14.98 -16.38
N VAL A 17 12.82 14.41 -15.24
CA VAL A 17 13.43 13.08 -15.20
C VAL A 17 12.36 12.07 -14.83
N VAL A 18 12.20 11.02 -15.65
CA VAL A 18 11.21 9.97 -15.39
C VAL A 18 11.95 8.67 -15.09
N CYS A 19 11.90 8.21 -13.84
CA CYS A 19 12.43 6.91 -13.45
C CYS A 19 11.44 5.82 -13.85
N VAL A 20 11.91 4.84 -14.60
CA VAL A 20 11.10 3.73 -15.11
C VAL A 20 11.74 2.39 -14.80
N LYS A 21 10.91 1.35 -14.68
CA LYS A 21 11.37 -0.02 -14.43
C LYS A 21 10.81 -0.98 -15.47
N GLN A 22 11.67 -1.88 -15.96
CA GLN A 22 11.23 -3.06 -16.67
C GLN A 22 10.83 -4.14 -15.66
N THR A 23 9.63 -4.70 -15.78
CA THR A 23 9.10 -5.76 -14.92
C THR A 23 8.64 -6.94 -15.76
N PRO A 24 8.69 -8.18 -15.25
CA PRO A 24 7.99 -9.28 -15.89
C PRO A 24 6.49 -9.00 -15.96
N ASP A 25 5.81 -9.52 -16.97
CA ASP A 25 4.34 -9.52 -16.98
C ASP A 25 3.84 -10.52 -15.94
N VAL A 26 3.37 -10.00 -14.82
CA VAL A 26 2.93 -10.80 -13.66
C VAL A 26 1.78 -11.76 -14.03
N ALA A 27 0.96 -11.40 -15.03
CA ALA A 27 -0.15 -12.25 -15.48
C ALA A 27 0.34 -13.54 -16.19
N GLU A 28 1.56 -13.55 -16.72
CA GLU A 28 2.16 -14.70 -17.43
C GLU A 28 3.08 -15.53 -16.52
N MET A 29 3.38 -15.08 -15.31
CA MET A 29 4.32 -15.74 -14.41
C MET A 29 3.76 -17.02 -13.78
N LYS A 30 4.64 -18.01 -13.59
CA LYS A 30 4.38 -19.25 -12.84
C LYS A 30 5.41 -19.42 -11.75
N PHE A 31 5.03 -20.06 -10.67
CA PHE A 31 5.94 -20.43 -9.59
C PHE A 31 6.26 -21.94 -9.65
N ASP A 32 7.55 -22.29 -9.62
CA ASP A 32 8.01 -23.67 -9.51
C ASP A 32 8.12 -24.03 -8.01
N ASN A 33 7.15 -24.81 -7.53
CA ASN A 33 7.06 -25.21 -6.12
C ASN A 33 8.19 -26.14 -5.68
N GLU A 34 8.77 -26.92 -6.60
CA GLU A 34 9.87 -27.86 -6.29
C GLU A 34 11.19 -27.09 -6.10
N LYS A 35 11.46 -26.16 -7.01
CA LYS A 35 12.68 -25.34 -6.97
C LYS A 35 12.56 -24.09 -6.10
N LYS A 36 11.37 -23.80 -5.57
CA LYS A 36 11.05 -22.55 -4.83
C LYS A 36 11.48 -21.27 -5.55
N VAL A 37 11.30 -21.22 -6.87
CA VAL A 37 11.67 -20.08 -7.70
C VAL A 37 10.55 -19.68 -8.64
N LEU A 38 10.49 -18.39 -8.95
CA LEU A 38 9.62 -17.88 -10.00
C LEU A 38 10.19 -18.27 -11.37
N VAL A 39 9.39 -18.94 -12.20
CA VAL A 39 9.73 -19.27 -13.57
C VAL A 39 9.62 -17.98 -14.39
N ARG A 40 10.78 -17.42 -14.71
CA ARG A 40 10.92 -16.21 -15.55
C ARG A 40 11.19 -16.53 -17.02
N GLU A 41 11.51 -17.77 -17.31
CA GLU A 41 11.81 -18.23 -18.66
C GLU A 41 10.57 -18.17 -19.53
N GLY A 42 10.65 -17.46 -20.66
CA GLY A 42 9.52 -17.25 -21.58
C GLY A 42 8.51 -16.16 -21.16
N VAL A 43 8.64 -15.55 -19.98
CA VAL A 43 7.77 -14.45 -19.56
C VAL A 43 8.24 -13.15 -20.23
N LYS A 44 7.30 -12.45 -20.88
CA LYS A 44 7.56 -11.15 -21.49
C LYS A 44 7.87 -10.10 -20.43
N ASN A 45 8.96 -9.35 -20.63
CA ASN A 45 9.23 -8.16 -19.85
C ASN A 45 8.49 -6.96 -20.44
N ILE A 46 7.92 -6.13 -19.60
CA ILE A 46 7.15 -4.95 -19.99
C ILE A 46 7.60 -3.73 -19.18
N LEU A 47 7.40 -2.54 -19.72
CA LEU A 47 7.50 -1.31 -18.95
C LEU A 47 6.40 -1.29 -17.87
N ASN A 48 6.77 -1.04 -16.61
CA ASN A 48 5.84 -1.01 -15.47
C ASN A 48 4.61 -0.13 -15.75
N HIS A 49 3.43 -0.62 -15.41
CA HIS A 49 2.16 0.04 -15.73
C HIS A 49 2.04 1.47 -15.19
N PHE A 50 2.56 1.73 -14.00
CA PHE A 50 2.51 3.07 -13.42
C PHE A 50 3.54 4.00 -14.07
N ASP A 51 4.70 3.48 -14.47
CA ASP A 51 5.75 4.26 -15.14
C ASP A 51 5.32 4.69 -16.54
N ARG A 52 4.50 3.87 -17.23
CA ARG A 52 3.86 4.28 -18.51
C ARG A 52 3.01 5.54 -18.37
N ARG A 53 2.43 5.77 -17.19
CA ARG A 53 1.67 6.99 -16.90
C ARG A 53 2.58 8.15 -16.57
N ALA A 54 3.63 7.91 -15.80
CA ALA A 54 4.61 8.93 -15.48
C ALA A 54 5.26 9.50 -16.75
N ILE A 55 5.70 8.64 -17.68
CA ILE A 55 6.31 9.11 -18.93
C ILE A 55 5.30 9.83 -19.84
N ALA A 56 4.06 9.34 -19.95
CA ALA A 56 3.01 9.99 -20.74
C ALA A 56 2.67 11.38 -20.20
N GLU A 57 2.59 11.53 -18.88
CA GLU A 57 2.31 12.83 -18.23
C GLU A 57 3.49 13.79 -18.38
N ALA A 58 4.73 13.34 -18.24
CA ALA A 58 5.92 14.15 -18.48
C ALA A 58 5.94 14.72 -19.91
N ILE A 59 5.60 13.90 -20.90
CA ILE A 59 5.52 14.33 -22.31
C ILE A 59 4.36 15.32 -22.51
N ARG A 60 3.20 15.10 -21.86
CA ARG A 60 2.09 16.06 -21.89
C ARG A 60 2.52 17.41 -21.33
N ILE A 61 3.19 17.42 -20.18
CA ILE A 61 3.70 18.66 -19.56
C ILE A 61 4.67 19.36 -20.50
N ARG A 62 5.68 18.65 -21.00
CA ARG A 62 6.65 19.20 -21.96
C ARG A 62 5.97 19.80 -23.20
N SER A 63 4.92 19.15 -23.72
CA SER A 63 4.19 19.64 -24.89
C SER A 63 3.47 20.96 -24.62
N LEU A 64 3.10 21.25 -23.39
CA LEU A 64 2.40 22.48 -22.99
C LEU A 64 3.34 23.64 -22.67
N ILE A 65 4.47 23.35 -22.06
CA ILE A 65 5.35 24.41 -21.48
C ILE A 65 6.77 24.40 -22.04
N GLY A 66 7.11 23.46 -22.89
CA GLY A 66 8.48 23.23 -23.36
C GLY A 66 9.35 22.48 -22.34
N GLY A 67 10.60 22.25 -22.66
CA GLY A 67 11.56 21.59 -21.81
C GLY A 67 12.10 20.28 -22.37
N GLU A 68 12.68 19.47 -21.49
CA GLU A 68 13.32 18.19 -21.83
C GLU A 68 12.75 17.07 -20.94
N VAL A 69 12.43 15.93 -21.52
CA VAL A 69 12.05 14.69 -20.80
C VAL A 69 13.16 13.66 -20.95
N VAL A 70 13.73 13.25 -19.81
CA VAL A 70 14.79 12.24 -19.72
C VAL A 70 14.23 10.99 -19.06
N ALA A 71 14.13 9.89 -19.80
CA ALA A 71 13.77 8.58 -19.23
C ALA A 71 15.01 7.93 -18.60
N MET A 72 14.90 7.40 -17.39
CA MET A 72 16.01 6.79 -16.66
C MET A 72 15.60 5.43 -16.09
N THR A 73 16.44 4.41 -16.24
CA THR A 73 16.25 3.09 -15.61
C THR A 73 17.55 2.57 -15.02
N MET A 74 17.44 1.81 -13.93
CA MET A 74 18.52 0.98 -13.40
C MET A 74 18.14 -0.49 -13.58
N GLY A 75 18.98 -1.23 -14.28
CA GLY A 75 18.68 -2.63 -14.51
C GLY A 75 19.72 -3.32 -15.42
N PRO A 76 19.52 -4.63 -15.65
CA PRO A 76 20.38 -5.41 -16.53
C PRO A 76 20.25 -4.93 -17.99
N PRO A 77 21.15 -5.39 -18.90
CA PRO A 77 21.17 -4.91 -20.29
C PRO A 77 19.83 -4.93 -21.02
N GLN A 78 18.96 -5.90 -20.74
CA GLN A 78 17.63 -6.00 -21.34
C GLN A 78 16.67 -4.89 -20.89
N ALA A 79 16.93 -4.19 -19.79
CA ALA A 79 16.11 -3.04 -19.37
C ALA A 79 16.17 -1.87 -20.39
N ARG A 80 17.11 -1.92 -21.34
CA ARG A 80 17.15 -1.04 -22.52
C ARG A 80 15.82 -0.98 -23.27
N ASP A 81 15.09 -2.09 -23.36
CA ASP A 81 13.82 -2.15 -24.08
C ASP A 81 12.76 -1.22 -23.48
N ALA A 82 12.72 -1.09 -22.15
CA ALA A 82 11.83 -0.14 -21.48
C ALA A 82 12.17 1.32 -21.81
N LEU A 83 13.45 1.64 -22.00
CA LEU A 83 13.88 2.98 -22.44
C LEU A 83 13.53 3.25 -23.91
N LEU A 84 13.61 2.24 -24.77
CA LEU A 84 13.14 2.35 -26.15
C LEU A 84 11.62 2.60 -26.20
N GLU A 85 10.82 1.94 -25.35
CA GLU A 85 9.40 2.27 -25.22
C GLU A 85 9.20 3.75 -24.83
N CYS A 86 9.98 4.28 -23.88
CA CYS A 86 9.90 5.68 -23.47
C CYS A 86 10.28 6.66 -24.60
N LEU A 87 11.32 6.34 -25.38
CA LEU A 87 11.72 7.11 -26.55
C LEU A 87 10.65 7.09 -27.65
N ALA A 88 10.01 5.93 -27.87
CA ALA A 88 8.91 5.77 -28.83
C ALA A 88 7.65 6.57 -28.43
N VAL A 89 7.39 6.71 -27.13
CA VAL A 89 6.32 7.58 -26.59
C VAL A 89 6.66 9.05 -26.77
N GLY A 90 7.96 9.40 -26.87
CA GLY A 90 8.42 10.76 -27.16
C GLY A 90 9.38 11.36 -26.15
N ALA A 91 10.04 10.58 -25.30
CA ALA A 91 11.13 11.09 -24.46
C ALA A 91 12.27 11.64 -25.34
N ASP A 92 12.91 12.71 -24.87
CA ASP A 92 13.98 13.38 -25.62
C ASP A 92 15.31 12.62 -25.48
N ARG A 93 15.60 12.11 -24.27
CA ARG A 93 16.81 11.35 -23.94
C ARG A 93 16.48 10.13 -23.09
N ALA A 94 17.40 9.18 -23.09
CA ALA A 94 17.33 8.00 -22.23
C ALA A 94 18.68 7.75 -21.54
N VAL A 95 18.62 7.35 -20.26
CA VAL A 95 19.78 7.07 -19.40
C VAL A 95 19.60 5.68 -18.79
N HIS A 96 20.59 4.82 -18.96
CA HIS A 96 20.60 3.45 -18.45
C HIS A 96 21.72 3.27 -17.42
N LEU A 97 21.35 3.07 -16.16
CA LEU A 97 22.28 2.66 -15.11
C LEU A 97 22.46 1.14 -15.22
N VAL A 98 23.59 0.72 -15.75
CA VAL A 98 23.90 -0.69 -15.98
C VAL A 98 25.31 -1.04 -15.53
N ASP A 99 25.41 -1.84 -14.48
CA ASP A 99 26.65 -2.37 -13.92
C ASP A 99 26.31 -3.60 -13.06
N LEU A 100 27.22 -4.56 -13.00
CA LEU A 100 27.08 -5.70 -12.06
C LEU A 100 27.07 -5.23 -10.59
N ALA A 101 27.71 -4.10 -10.30
CA ALA A 101 27.70 -3.51 -8.96
C ALA A 101 26.30 -3.07 -8.49
N PHE A 102 25.32 -2.90 -9.40
CA PHE A 102 23.92 -2.60 -9.03
C PHE A 102 23.08 -3.84 -8.73
N ALA A 103 23.61 -5.04 -9.04
CA ALA A 103 22.84 -6.28 -8.89
C ALA A 103 22.46 -6.55 -7.43
N GLY A 104 21.23 -7.03 -7.19
CA GLY A 104 20.72 -7.38 -5.87
C GLY A 104 20.43 -6.17 -4.96
N ALA A 105 20.36 -4.96 -5.52
CA ALA A 105 19.99 -3.76 -4.79
C ALA A 105 18.58 -3.88 -4.19
N ASP A 106 18.45 -3.51 -2.90
CA ASP A 106 17.15 -3.21 -2.29
C ASP A 106 16.67 -1.81 -2.70
N THR A 107 15.57 -1.32 -2.09
CA THR A 107 15.00 -0.01 -2.44
C THR A 107 15.95 1.13 -2.12
N LEU A 108 16.64 1.09 -0.99
CA LEU A 108 17.55 2.18 -0.58
C LEU A 108 18.81 2.22 -1.45
N ALA A 109 19.43 1.08 -1.76
CA ALA A 109 20.57 1.02 -2.66
C ALA A 109 20.19 1.45 -4.09
N THR A 110 18.98 1.08 -4.54
CA THR A 110 18.40 1.55 -5.80
C THR A 110 18.20 3.07 -5.80
N ALA A 111 17.60 3.60 -4.74
CA ALA A 111 17.34 5.02 -4.61
C ALA A 111 18.64 5.85 -4.58
N ARG A 112 19.70 5.35 -3.93
CA ARG A 112 21.03 5.99 -3.95
C ARG A 112 21.60 6.09 -5.36
N ALA A 113 21.61 5.01 -6.12
CA ALA A 113 22.10 5.01 -7.49
C ALA A 113 21.30 5.97 -8.39
N LEU A 114 19.97 5.95 -8.28
CA LEU A 114 19.10 6.85 -9.04
C LEU A 114 19.30 8.32 -8.62
N ALA A 115 19.39 8.61 -7.32
CA ALA A 115 19.58 9.98 -6.85
C ALA A 115 20.91 10.58 -7.34
N GLU A 116 22.01 9.81 -7.34
CA GLU A 116 23.30 10.28 -7.87
C GLU A 116 23.24 10.51 -9.39
N ALA A 117 22.60 9.60 -10.14
CA ALA A 117 22.42 9.79 -11.56
C ALA A 117 21.54 11.00 -11.90
N ILE A 118 20.47 11.22 -11.13
CA ILE A 118 19.57 12.36 -11.28
C ILE A 118 20.31 13.69 -11.00
N ARG A 119 21.15 13.75 -9.97
CA ARG A 119 22.00 14.92 -9.71
C ARG A 119 22.92 15.26 -10.89
N ARG A 120 23.52 14.21 -11.50
CA ARG A 120 24.41 14.38 -12.66
C ARG A 120 23.67 14.87 -13.89
N VAL A 121 22.46 14.36 -14.16
CA VAL A 121 21.61 14.77 -15.30
C VAL A 121 21.03 16.17 -15.06
N GLY A 122 20.73 16.53 -13.82
CA GLY A 122 19.99 17.73 -13.44
C GLY A 122 18.49 17.57 -13.65
N PHE A 123 17.68 18.25 -12.86
CA PHE A 123 16.23 18.11 -12.87
C PHE A 123 15.53 19.34 -12.28
N ASP A 124 14.27 19.54 -12.67
CA ASP A 124 13.32 20.45 -12.05
C ASP A 124 12.11 19.68 -11.51
N LEU A 125 11.72 18.57 -12.19
CA LEU A 125 10.67 17.67 -11.75
C LEU A 125 11.13 16.23 -11.95
N ILE A 126 10.90 15.38 -10.95
CA ILE A 126 11.13 13.93 -11.04
C ILE A 126 9.77 13.25 -11.02
N MET A 127 9.60 12.27 -11.90
CA MET A 127 8.38 11.46 -11.95
C MET A 127 8.74 9.98 -11.94
N CYS A 128 7.94 9.18 -11.24
CA CYS A 128 8.00 7.72 -11.29
C CYS A 128 6.60 7.14 -11.09
N GLY A 129 6.43 5.85 -11.27
CA GLY A 129 5.18 5.18 -10.93
C GLY A 129 4.99 5.07 -9.42
N LYS A 130 3.74 4.93 -8.97
CA LYS A 130 3.39 4.76 -7.55
C LYS A 130 4.15 3.58 -6.92
N HIS A 131 4.28 2.48 -7.64
CA HIS A 131 5.10 1.31 -7.30
C HIS A 131 5.36 0.46 -8.54
N SER A 132 6.26 -0.50 -8.46
CA SER A 132 6.43 -1.53 -9.49
C SER A 132 5.59 -2.77 -9.14
N VAL A 133 5.06 -3.46 -10.17
CA VAL A 133 4.14 -4.60 -9.99
C VAL A 133 4.82 -5.87 -9.50
N ASP A 134 6.14 -5.96 -9.56
CA ASP A 134 6.93 -7.09 -9.08
C ASP A 134 7.16 -7.05 -7.56
N ALA A 135 7.59 -5.91 -7.03
CA ALA A 135 7.94 -5.77 -5.62
C ALA A 135 6.91 -4.98 -4.78
N GLU A 136 6.11 -4.12 -5.39
CA GLU A 136 5.02 -3.34 -4.76
C GLU A 136 5.43 -2.54 -3.51
N THR A 137 6.69 -2.09 -3.43
CA THR A 137 7.19 -1.40 -2.25
C THR A 137 6.69 0.03 -2.13
N GLY A 138 6.64 0.77 -3.24
CA GLY A 138 6.33 2.19 -3.27
C GLY A 138 7.38 3.09 -2.60
N GLN A 139 8.55 2.55 -2.23
CA GLN A 139 9.56 3.23 -1.42
C GLN A 139 10.54 4.07 -2.22
N VAL A 140 10.92 3.64 -3.42
CA VAL A 140 12.03 4.26 -4.19
C VAL A 140 11.79 5.75 -4.46
N GLY A 141 10.56 6.14 -4.81
CA GLY A 141 10.23 7.57 -5.02
C GLY A 141 10.50 8.43 -3.77
N PRO A 142 9.86 8.16 -2.63
CA PRO A 142 10.11 8.87 -1.38
C PRO A 142 11.58 8.82 -0.90
N GLU A 143 12.28 7.69 -1.08
CA GLU A 143 13.71 7.56 -0.74
C GLU A 143 14.58 8.45 -1.64
N VAL A 144 14.35 8.48 -2.96
CA VAL A 144 15.02 9.38 -3.90
C VAL A 144 14.77 10.83 -3.52
N ALA A 145 13.53 11.20 -3.21
CA ALA A 145 13.19 12.55 -2.81
C ALA A 145 13.92 12.97 -1.53
N GLU A 146 14.05 12.06 -0.55
CA GLU A 146 14.81 12.32 0.67
C GLU A 146 16.30 12.51 0.39
N LEU A 147 16.90 11.61 -0.38
CA LEU A 147 18.32 11.68 -0.74
C LEU A 147 18.66 12.94 -1.55
N LEU A 148 17.72 13.47 -2.31
CA LEU A 148 17.87 14.74 -3.05
C LEU A 148 17.50 15.98 -2.22
N GLY A 149 16.93 15.81 -1.03
CA GLY A 149 16.49 16.91 -0.17
C GLY A 149 15.29 17.70 -0.70
N ILE A 150 14.43 17.07 -1.51
CA ILE A 150 13.28 17.69 -2.15
C ILE A 150 11.94 17.14 -1.57
N PRO A 151 10.86 17.94 -1.67
CA PRO A 151 9.53 17.46 -1.35
C PRO A 151 9.04 16.44 -2.39
N HIS A 152 8.04 15.62 -1.99
CA HIS A 152 7.41 14.68 -2.90
C HIS A 152 5.90 14.59 -2.67
N VAL A 153 5.16 14.18 -3.70
CA VAL A 153 3.74 13.88 -3.63
C VAL A 153 3.49 12.50 -4.25
N THR A 154 2.95 11.58 -3.49
CA THR A 154 2.67 10.22 -3.98
C THR A 154 1.22 10.03 -4.40
N GLY A 155 0.99 9.04 -5.26
CA GLY A 155 -0.35 8.66 -5.68
C GLY A 155 -1.09 9.74 -6.46
N VAL A 156 -0.37 10.53 -7.26
CA VAL A 156 -0.93 11.68 -8.00
C VAL A 156 -1.84 11.21 -9.11
N CYS A 157 -3.09 11.66 -9.09
CA CYS A 157 -4.11 11.39 -10.09
C CYS A 157 -4.46 12.63 -10.94
N LYS A 158 -4.03 13.82 -10.55
CA LYS A 158 -4.13 15.07 -11.34
C LYS A 158 -2.93 15.95 -11.01
N LEU A 159 -2.37 16.61 -12.03
CA LEU A 159 -1.21 17.46 -11.90
C LEU A 159 -1.33 18.72 -12.75
N GLU A 160 -1.08 19.87 -12.12
CA GLU A 160 -1.04 21.18 -12.76
C GLU A 160 0.19 21.95 -12.28
N LEU A 161 0.81 22.71 -13.18
CA LEU A 161 1.93 23.61 -12.85
C LEU A 161 1.42 25.05 -12.82
N ASP A 162 1.91 25.87 -11.92
CA ASP A 162 1.62 27.30 -11.90
C ASP A 162 2.27 28.01 -13.11
N ALA A 163 1.81 29.23 -13.40
CA ALA A 163 2.27 29.98 -14.56
C ALA A 163 3.78 30.34 -14.51
N GLY A 164 4.37 30.38 -13.33
CA GLY A 164 5.81 30.66 -13.10
C GLY A 164 6.68 29.42 -13.02
N HIS A 165 6.08 28.21 -13.07
CA HIS A 165 6.74 26.92 -12.86
C HIS A 165 7.54 26.85 -11.55
N ALA A 166 7.10 27.57 -10.51
CA ALA A 166 7.71 27.52 -9.19
C ALA A 166 7.04 26.49 -8.27
N HIS A 167 5.77 26.17 -8.55
CA HIS A 167 4.99 25.21 -7.77
C HIS A 167 4.17 24.31 -8.69
N LEU A 168 3.91 23.12 -8.19
CA LEU A 168 2.89 22.22 -8.72
C LEU A 168 1.68 22.17 -7.77
N THR A 169 0.50 21.92 -8.34
CA THR A 169 -0.70 21.53 -7.62
C THR A 169 -1.06 20.13 -8.06
N ALA A 170 -1.11 19.21 -7.11
CA ALA A 170 -1.40 17.81 -7.37
C ALA A 170 -2.58 17.34 -6.54
N GLU A 171 -3.53 16.60 -7.16
CA GLU A 171 -4.52 15.82 -6.45
C GLU A 171 -3.95 14.41 -6.26
N ARG A 172 -3.91 13.95 -5.01
CA ARG A 172 -3.40 12.64 -4.62
C ARG A 172 -4.48 11.77 -4.00
N GLU A 173 -4.35 10.47 -4.21
CA GLU A 173 -5.19 9.47 -3.58
C GLU A 173 -4.71 9.19 -2.15
N THR A 174 -5.64 9.23 -1.18
CA THR A 174 -5.42 8.81 0.21
C THR A 174 -6.36 7.68 0.61
N ASP A 175 -6.20 7.13 1.80
CA ASP A 175 -7.12 6.10 2.31
C ASP A 175 -8.50 6.68 2.63
N GLU A 176 -8.61 8.00 2.86
CA GLU A 176 -9.85 8.70 3.24
C GLU A 176 -10.54 9.42 2.07
N GLY A 177 -9.88 9.51 0.91
CA GLY A 177 -10.40 10.24 -0.25
C GLY A 177 -9.28 10.86 -1.08
N PHE A 178 -9.40 12.15 -1.36
CA PHE A 178 -8.42 12.89 -2.15
C PHE A 178 -7.93 14.12 -1.40
N GLU A 179 -6.65 14.40 -1.57
CA GLU A 179 -6.04 15.64 -1.10
C GLU A 179 -5.48 16.42 -2.28
N THR A 180 -5.74 17.73 -2.28
CA THR A 180 -5.06 18.65 -3.19
C THR A 180 -3.88 19.26 -2.46
N VAL A 181 -2.69 19.05 -3.00
CA VAL A 181 -1.41 19.48 -2.43
C VAL A 181 -0.78 20.52 -3.34
N ARG A 182 -0.31 21.63 -2.76
CA ARG A 182 0.60 22.54 -3.42
C ARG A 182 2.03 22.23 -2.97
N CYS A 183 2.93 22.02 -3.94
CA CYS A 183 4.30 21.63 -3.69
C CYS A 183 5.27 22.52 -4.49
N SER A 184 6.36 22.97 -3.86
CA SER A 184 7.38 23.77 -4.56
C SER A 184 8.27 22.89 -5.43
N LEU A 185 8.71 23.41 -6.58
CA LEU A 185 9.77 22.80 -7.37
C LEU A 185 11.17 23.23 -6.85
N PRO A 186 12.21 22.37 -6.99
CA PRO A 186 12.13 21.01 -7.54
C PRO A 186 11.40 20.03 -6.61
N ALA A 187 10.69 19.08 -7.21
CA ALA A 187 9.89 18.09 -6.49
C ALA A 187 9.91 16.72 -7.18
N LEU A 188 9.47 15.68 -6.46
CA LEU A 188 9.20 14.36 -7.00
C LEU A 188 7.70 14.05 -6.90
N ILE A 189 7.14 13.48 -7.96
CA ILE A 189 5.77 12.93 -7.90
C ILE A 189 5.75 11.44 -8.27
N THR A 190 4.82 10.68 -7.67
CA THR A 190 4.57 9.31 -8.11
C THR A 190 3.19 9.21 -8.75
N ALA A 191 3.17 8.67 -9.97
CA ALA A 191 1.98 8.58 -10.80
C ALA A 191 1.02 7.48 -10.34
N ALA A 192 -0.22 7.84 -10.02
CA ALA A 192 -1.30 6.88 -9.83
C ALA A 192 -1.85 6.40 -11.18
N GLU A 193 -2.64 5.34 -11.15
CA GLU A 193 -3.19 4.74 -12.37
C GLU A 193 -4.11 5.68 -13.16
N ARG A 194 -4.77 6.61 -12.49
CA ARG A 194 -5.72 7.55 -13.10
C ARG A 194 -5.13 8.87 -13.57
N LEU A 195 -3.82 9.09 -13.38
CA LEU A 195 -3.18 10.35 -13.74
C LEU A 195 -3.39 10.68 -15.23
N ILE A 196 -3.12 9.71 -16.11
CA ILE A 196 -3.31 9.84 -17.55
C ILE A 196 -3.47 8.46 -18.19
N LYS A 197 -4.14 8.38 -19.34
CA LYS A 197 -4.13 7.16 -20.15
C LYS A 197 -2.77 6.99 -20.82
N PRO A 198 -2.14 5.82 -20.70
CA PRO A 198 -0.86 5.58 -21.37
C PRO A 198 -1.02 5.60 -22.89
N VAL A 199 0.01 6.06 -23.57
CA VAL A 199 0.08 6.09 -25.04
C VAL A 199 0.23 4.66 -25.55
N LYS A 200 -0.52 4.30 -26.59
CA LYS A 200 -0.33 3.02 -27.29
C LYS A 200 0.85 3.16 -28.25
N ILE A 201 1.85 2.30 -28.08
CA ILE A 201 3.04 2.24 -28.93
C ILE A 201 2.76 1.22 -30.04
N LYS A 202 3.09 1.58 -31.28
CA LYS A 202 3.06 0.68 -32.44
C LYS A 202 4.46 0.10 -32.67
N GLU A 203 4.54 -1.00 -33.37
CA GLU A 203 5.81 -1.61 -33.74
C GLU A 203 6.68 -0.66 -34.60
N SER A 204 6.03 0.12 -35.47
CA SER A 204 6.72 1.16 -36.27
C SER A 204 7.38 2.24 -35.41
N ASP A 205 6.79 2.58 -34.25
CA ASP A 205 7.30 3.61 -33.36
C ASP A 205 8.56 3.10 -32.63
N LEU A 206 8.59 1.82 -32.27
CA LEU A 206 9.76 1.15 -31.69
C LEU A 206 10.89 1.03 -32.70
N GLU A 207 10.59 0.65 -33.94
CA GLU A 207 11.61 0.52 -35.01
C GLU A 207 12.26 1.88 -35.32
N ALA A 208 11.48 2.98 -35.28
CA ALA A 208 11.97 4.33 -35.51
C ALA A 208 13.00 4.82 -34.45
N VAL A 209 12.97 4.25 -33.25
CA VAL A 209 13.86 4.65 -32.15
C VAL A 209 14.93 3.62 -31.81
N LYS A 210 14.95 2.48 -32.49
CA LYS A 210 15.81 1.33 -32.18
C LYS A 210 17.31 1.67 -32.14
N GLU A 211 17.75 2.54 -33.04
CA GLU A 211 19.15 2.99 -33.16
C GLU A 211 19.40 4.29 -32.34
N ARG A 212 18.42 4.77 -31.56
CA ARG A 212 18.64 5.95 -30.72
C ARG A 212 19.70 5.64 -29.65
N GLU A 213 20.61 6.59 -29.47
CA GLU A 213 21.62 6.53 -28.44
C GLU A 213 20.99 6.58 -27.03
N ILE A 214 21.45 5.71 -26.16
CA ILE A 214 21.09 5.65 -24.75
C ILE A 214 22.37 5.88 -23.96
N GLU A 215 22.36 6.92 -23.12
CA GLU A 215 23.49 7.23 -22.24
C GLU A 215 23.65 6.11 -21.20
N ILE A 216 24.84 5.58 -21.08
CA ILE A 216 25.19 4.54 -20.10
C ILE A 216 25.88 5.20 -18.93
N ILE A 217 25.42 4.86 -17.72
CA ILE A 217 26.03 5.25 -16.46
C ILE A 217 26.38 3.97 -15.67
N THR A 218 27.64 3.86 -15.29
CA THR A 218 28.14 2.75 -14.44
C THR A 218 28.25 3.18 -12.98
N ALA A 219 28.47 2.23 -12.08
CA ALA A 219 28.64 2.52 -10.67
C ALA A 219 29.85 3.47 -10.41
N ARG A 220 30.93 3.32 -11.19
CA ARG A 220 32.12 4.19 -11.09
C ARG A 220 31.85 5.64 -11.51
N ASP A 221 30.89 5.85 -12.40
CA ASP A 221 30.48 7.20 -12.83
C ASP A 221 29.73 7.92 -11.72
N LEU A 222 29.11 7.19 -10.78
CA LEU A 222 28.33 7.74 -9.67
C LEU A 222 29.15 7.92 -8.40
N SER A 223 30.00 6.94 -8.07
CA SER A 223 30.85 6.97 -6.88
C SER A 223 32.09 6.11 -7.03
N PRO A 224 33.24 6.54 -6.47
CA PRO A 224 34.42 5.68 -6.36
C PRO A 224 34.19 4.49 -5.38
N ASP A 225 33.22 4.60 -4.47
CA ASP A 225 32.85 3.57 -3.52
C ASP A 225 31.69 2.71 -4.05
N ALA A 226 32.02 1.59 -4.64
CA ALA A 226 31.03 0.63 -5.17
C ALA A 226 30.22 -0.05 -4.08
N SER A 227 30.66 -0.05 -2.83
CA SER A 227 29.94 -0.66 -1.69
C SER A 227 28.64 0.06 -1.32
N LEU A 228 28.41 1.25 -1.86
CA LEU A 228 27.16 2.00 -1.71
C LEU A 228 26.00 1.40 -2.52
N PHE A 229 26.29 0.53 -3.48
CA PHE A 229 25.33 0.02 -4.47
C PHE A 229 25.10 -1.48 -4.35
N GLY A 230 24.10 -1.97 -5.07
CA GLY A 230 23.77 -3.38 -5.16
C GLY A 230 23.55 -4.06 -3.81
N ILE A 231 23.87 -5.33 -3.73
CA ILE A 231 23.69 -6.13 -2.51
C ILE A 231 24.58 -5.65 -1.34
N ALA A 232 25.74 -5.05 -1.65
CA ALA A 232 26.66 -4.53 -0.62
C ALA A 232 26.08 -3.28 0.06
N GLY A 233 25.43 -2.40 -0.71
CA GLY A 233 24.79 -1.18 -0.22
C GLY A 233 23.37 -1.39 0.32
N SER A 234 22.84 -2.60 0.24
CA SER A 234 21.47 -2.94 0.66
C SER A 234 21.40 -3.27 2.15
N PRO A 235 20.66 -2.49 2.93
CA PRO A 235 20.40 -2.84 4.33
C PRO A 235 19.40 -3.99 4.51
N THR A 236 18.63 -4.37 3.49
CA THR A 236 17.68 -5.50 3.52
C THR A 236 18.04 -6.57 2.50
N TRP A 237 17.66 -7.82 2.77
CA TRP A 237 17.82 -8.91 1.81
C TRP A 237 16.73 -9.96 1.96
N VAL A 238 16.39 -10.64 0.86
CA VAL A 238 15.48 -11.78 0.86
C VAL A 238 16.24 -13.02 1.32
N CYS A 239 15.80 -13.67 2.40
CA CYS A 239 16.41 -14.88 2.93
C CYS A 239 15.67 -16.16 2.53
N ASP A 240 14.36 -16.07 2.24
CA ASP A 240 13.55 -17.20 1.76
C ASP A 240 12.38 -16.70 0.91
N ILE A 241 11.87 -17.58 0.05
CA ILE A 241 10.68 -17.30 -0.79
C ILE A 241 9.76 -18.52 -0.69
N THR A 242 8.48 -18.26 -0.33
CA THR A 242 7.45 -19.29 -0.27
C THR A 242 6.29 -18.94 -1.21
N SER A 243 5.68 -19.95 -1.82
CA SER A 243 4.43 -19.79 -2.56
C SER A 243 3.24 -19.71 -1.60
N LEU A 244 2.31 -18.81 -1.88
CA LEU A 244 1.04 -18.72 -1.16
C LEU A 244 -0.06 -19.59 -1.81
N GLU A 245 0.28 -20.59 -2.60
CA GLU A 245 -0.75 -21.49 -3.12
C GLU A 245 -1.48 -22.22 -1.97
N LYS A 246 -2.52 -21.57 -1.44
CA LYS A 246 -3.70 -22.28 -0.98
C LYS A 246 -4.50 -22.59 -2.24
N SER A 247 -4.40 -23.81 -2.76
CA SER A 247 -5.41 -24.31 -3.67
C SER A 247 -6.72 -24.41 -2.88
N ARG A 248 -7.61 -23.44 -3.07
CA ARG A 248 -8.98 -23.58 -2.59
C ARG A 248 -9.67 -24.52 -3.55
N GLU A 249 -10.23 -25.59 -3.03
CA GLU A 249 -11.12 -26.46 -3.80
C GLU A 249 -12.54 -25.94 -3.60
N VAL A 250 -13.18 -25.50 -4.68
CA VAL A 250 -14.54 -24.97 -4.60
C VAL A 250 -15.54 -26.11 -4.41
N GLU A 251 -16.38 -25.99 -3.38
CA GLU A 251 -17.61 -26.80 -3.23
C GLU A 251 -18.76 -26.07 -3.93
N PHE A 252 -19.29 -26.67 -5.02
CA PHE A 252 -20.48 -26.14 -5.68
C PHE A 252 -21.73 -26.57 -4.94
N ILE A 253 -22.50 -25.59 -4.45
CA ILE A 253 -23.80 -25.84 -3.80
C ILE A 253 -24.87 -25.74 -4.86
N SER A 254 -25.67 -26.82 -5.01
CA SER A 254 -26.72 -26.99 -6.03
C SER A 254 -28.09 -27.19 -5.38
N GLY A 255 -29.16 -26.83 -6.07
CA GLY A 255 -30.55 -26.96 -5.63
C GLY A 255 -31.38 -25.77 -6.08
N ASP A 256 -32.57 -25.60 -5.52
CA ASP A 256 -33.30 -24.35 -5.62
C ASP A 256 -32.69 -23.28 -4.70
N PRO A 257 -33.01 -21.98 -4.88
CA PRO A 257 -32.43 -20.91 -4.11
C PRO A 257 -32.55 -21.05 -2.59
N ASP A 258 -33.67 -21.59 -2.08
CA ASP A 258 -33.89 -21.80 -0.64
C ASP A 258 -32.98 -22.91 -0.11
N GLN A 259 -32.89 -24.05 -0.83
CA GLN A 259 -31.99 -25.14 -0.49
C GLN A 259 -30.53 -24.74 -0.53
N MET A 260 -30.11 -23.98 -1.57
CA MET A 260 -28.75 -23.44 -1.67
C MET A 260 -28.41 -22.54 -0.48
N ALA A 261 -29.33 -21.66 -0.08
CA ALA A 261 -29.15 -20.74 1.04
C ALA A 261 -29.00 -21.49 2.36
N GLU A 262 -29.88 -22.46 2.65
CA GLU A 262 -29.80 -23.27 3.88
C GLU A 262 -28.47 -24.05 3.94
N THR A 263 -28.12 -24.73 2.83
CA THR A 263 -26.87 -25.49 2.74
C THR A 263 -25.65 -24.58 2.97
N LEU A 264 -25.62 -23.38 2.34
CA LEU A 264 -24.51 -22.45 2.55
C LEU A 264 -24.42 -21.99 4.03
N VAL A 265 -25.55 -21.65 4.65
CA VAL A 265 -25.59 -21.26 6.07
C VAL A 265 -25.12 -22.40 6.97
N GLU A 266 -25.46 -23.66 6.66
CA GLU A 266 -24.98 -24.85 7.36
C GLU A 266 -23.45 -24.97 7.24
N ARG A 267 -22.90 -24.88 6.01
CA ARG A 267 -21.44 -24.91 5.78
C ARG A 267 -20.70 -23.77 6.49
N LEU A 268 -21.25 -22.56 6.48
CA LEU A 268 -20.69 -21.43 7.22
C LEU A 268 -20.72 -21.70 8.74
N SER A 269 -21.78 -22.36 9.24
CA SER A 269 -21.88 -22.75 10.66
C SER A 269 -20.86 -23.82 11.03
N GLU A 270 -20.68 -24.86 10.20
CA GLU A 270 -19.66 -25.90 10.39
C GLU A 270 -18.25 -25.32 10.47
N ARG A 271 -17.97 -24.25 9.73
CA ARG A 271 -16.69 -23.51 9.81
C ARG A 271 -16.64 -22.49 10.97
N GLY A 272 -17.63 -22.50 11.86
CA GLY A 272 -17.66 -21.62 13.03
C GLY A 272 -17.88 -20.14 12.70
N PHE A 273 -18.45 -19.84 11.52
CA PHE A 273 -18.67 -18.44 11.15
C PHE A 273 -19.69 -17.76 12.06
N PHE A 274 -20.77 -18.44 12.42
CA PHE A 274 -21.81 -17.91 13.30
C PHE A 274 -21.51 -18.10 14.80
N ASP A 275 -20.58 -18.97 15.17
CA ASP A 275 -20.19 -19.21 16.57
C ASP A 275 -19.50 -18.01 17.22
N GLY A 276 -19.23 -16.97 16.47
CA GLY A 276 -18.41 -15.85 16.85
C GLY A 276 -19.07 -14.48 16.91
N ARG A 277 -20.41 -14.37 16.95
CA ARG A 277 -21.02 -13.09 17.40
C ARG A 277 -20.84 -12.83 18.90
N GLY A 278 -20.41 -13.86 19.69
CA GLY A 278 -19.89 -13.71 21.05
C GLY A 278 -18.38 -13.92 21.18
N LYS A 279 -17.68 -14.36 20.11
CA LYS A 279 -16.26 -14.75 20.11
C LYS A 279 -15.29 -13.72 19.53
N ALA A 280 -15.75 -12.56 19.09
CA ALA A 280 -14.87 -11.38 19.01
C ALA A 280 -14.26 -11.09 20.38
N GLU A 281 -15.01 -11.36 21.47
CA GLU A 281 -14.48 -11.30 22.83
C GLU A 281 -13.55 -12.48 23.17
N GLU A 282 -13.70 -13.68 22.59
CA GLU A 282 -12.83 -14.85 22.87
C GLU A 282 -11.52 -14.85 22.06
N ARG A 283 -11.45 -14.14 20.91
CA ARG A 283 -10.18 -13.85 20.21
C ARG A 283 -9.50 -12.59 20.75
N ALA A 284 -10.21 -11.79 21.51
CA ALA A 284 -9.68 -10.60 22.15
C ALA A 284 -8.70 -11.02 23.24
N PHE A 285 -7.43 -11.14 22.88
CA PHE A 285 -6.39 -11.35 23.87
C PHE A 285 -6.09 -10.03 24.57
N ILE A 286 -5.89 -10.09 25.88
CA ILE A 286 -5.33 -8.96 26.64
C ILE A 286 -3.82 -9.10 26.56
N LEU A 287 -3.15 -8.05 26.09
CA LEU A 287 -1.70 -8.06 26.07
C LEU A 287 -1.17 -8.13 27.51
N PRO A 288 -0.41 -9.17 27.91
CA PRO A 288 0.08 -9.32 29.28
C PRO A 288 0.86 -8.10 29.74
N ARG A 289 0.68 -7.71 31.01
CA ARG A 289 1.52 -6.67 31.62
C ARG A 289 2.95 -7.21 31.78
N ARG A 290 3.90 -6.33 31.63
CA ARG A 290 5.30 -6.69 31.82
C ARG A 290 5.58 -6.90 33.32
N GLU A 291 6.23 -8.00 33.66
CA GLU A 291 6.56 -8.37 35.04
C GLU A 291 7.93 -7.86 35.51
N ALA A 292 8.85 -7.64 34.55
CA ALA A 292 10.23 -7.21 34.84
C ALA A 292 10.58 -5.90 34.10
N PRO A 293 11.57 -5.12 34.54
CA PRO A 293 12.10 -3.99 33.79
C PRO A 293 12.52 -4.38 32.37
N PRO A 294 12.35 -3.52 31.34
CA PRO A 294 12.75 -3.85 29.98
C PRO A 294 14.27 -3.92 29.86
N LEU A 295 14.73 -4.81 28.98
CA LEU A 295 16.13 -4.81 28.56
C LEU A 295 16.39 -3.56 27.71
N ASP A 296 17.48 -2.87 28.00
CA ASP A 296 17.90 -1.69 27.23
C ASP A 296 18.14 -2.03 25.75
N GLY A 297 17.72 -1.16 24.86
CA GLY A 297 17.84 -1.35 23.42
C GLY A 297 16.95 -2.45 22.81
N LYS A 298 15.96 -2.99 23.56
CA LYS A 298 15.03 -4.03 23.09
C LYS A 298 13.58 -3.54 22.93
N ALA A 299 13.37 -2.23 22.98
CA ALA A 299 12.05 -1.65 22.80
C ALA A 299 11.51 -1.87 21.37
N VAL A 300 10.20 -2.09 21.27
CA VAL A 300 9.46 -2.11 20.03
C VAL A 300 8.59 -0.86 19.98
N VAL A 301 8.71 -0.05 18.95
CA VAL A 301 7.86 1.12 18.72
C VAL A 301 6.77 0.76 17.72
N ALA A 302 5.52 0.94 18.10
CA ALA A 302 4.34 0.87 17.24
C ALA A 302 3.82 2.29 17.00
N VAL A 303 3.92 2.74 15.75
CA VAL A 303 3.40 4.07 15.37
C VAL A 303 1.88 3.98 15.23
N ALA A 304 1.17 4.79 15.99
CA ALA A 304 -0.29 4.93 15.89
C ALA A 304 -0.66 6.03 14.90
N GLU A 305 -1.81 5.88 14.26
CA GLU A 305 -2.31 6.80 13.23
C GLU A 305 -3.77 7.14 13.47
N LEU A 306 -4.12 8.40 13.23
CA LEU A 306 -5.49 8.90 13.27
C LEU A 306 -6.12 8.94 11.88
N ALA A 307 -7.40 8.65 11.81
CA ALA A 307 -8.25 8.88 10.66
C ALA A 307 -9.60 9.44 11.11
N CYS A 308 -10.05 10.53 10.50
CA CYS A 308 -11.32 11.17 10.83
C CYS A 308 -11.51 11.48 12.33
N GLY A 309 -10.42 11.73 13.05
CA GLY A 309 -10.46 12.04 14.49
C GLY A 309 -10.55 10.81 15.42
N GLU A 310 -10.33 9.60 14.89
CA GLU A 310 -10.29 8.35 15.66
C GLU A 310 -8.98 7.60 15.40
N LEU A 311 -8.54 6.78 16.35
CA LEU A 311 -7.39 5.88 16.13
C LEU A 311 -7.76 4.81 15.09
N ARG A 312 -6.92 4.64 14.10
CA ARG A 312 -7.09 3.57 13.11
C ARG A 312 -6.95 2.21 13.76
N GLY A 313 -7.73 1.24 13.31
CA GLY A 313 -7.66 -0.15 13.77
C GLY A 313 -6.28 -0.78 13.68
N VAL A 314 -5.52 -0.46 12.64
CA VAL A 314 -4.13 -0.91 12.47
C VAL A 314 -3.21 -0.47 13.61
N SER A 315 -3.45 0.66 14.26
CA SER A 315 -2.69 1.11 15.44
C SER A 315 -2.75 0.07 16.57
N PHE A 316 -3.92 -0.54 16.77
CA PHE A 316 -4.11 -1.58 17.77
C PHE A 316 -3.52 -2.93 17.35
N GLU A 317 -3.58 -3.25 16.05
CA GLU A 317 -2.91 -4.43 15.49
C GLU A 317 -1.39 -4.35 15.73
N LEU A 318 -0.78 -3.19 15.48
CA LEU A 318 0.64 -2.96 15.72
C LEU A 318 1.01 -3.03 17.20
N LEU A 319 0.15 -2.52 18.09
CA LEU A 319 0.32 -2.69 19.54
C LEU A 319 0.27 -4.17 19.94
N GLY A 320 -0.69 -4.93 19.42
CA GLY A 320 -0.82 -6.35 19.69
C GLY A 320 0.40 -7.15 19.26
N LYS A 321 0.77 -7.06 17.98
CA LYS A 321 1.92 -7.79 17.43
C LYS A 321 3.24 -7.28 17.98
N GLY A 322 3.40 -5.96 18.06
CA GLY A 322 4.58 -5.31 18.65
C GLY A 322 4.78 -5.71 20.11
N GLY A 323 3.70 -5.83 20.88
CA GLY A 323 3.75 -6.31 22.26
C GLY A 323 4.20 -7.77 22.39
N GLN A 324 3.73 -8.65 21.50
CA GLN A 324 4.23 -10.04 21.44
C GLN A 324 5.74 -10.08 21.14
N LEU A 325 6.20 -9.31 20.15
CA LEU A 325 7.62 -9.20 19.80
C LEU A 325 8.44 -8.63 20.97
N ALA A 326 7.95 -7.56 21.62
CA ALA A 326 8.60 -6.95 22.77
C ALA A 326 8.79 -7.95 23.93
N ARG A 327 7.76 -8.76 24.24
CA ARG A 327 7.85 -9.81 25.27
C ARG A 327 8.89 -10.87 24.91
N ALA A 328 8.91 -11.32 23.65
CA ALA A 328 9.90 -12.30 23.18
C ALA A 328 11.34 -11.75 23.21
N LEU A 329 11.52 -10.44 23.02
CA LEU A 329 12.80 -9.75 23.10
C LEU A 329 13.22 -9.39 24.52
N GLY A 330 12.33 -9.49 25.52
CA GLY A 330 12.55 -8.98 26.86
C GLY A 330 12.48 -7.44 26.96
N GLY A 331 11.91 -6.79 25.95
CA GLY A 331 11.78 -5.33 25.85
C GLY A 331 10.42 -4.80 26.29
N GLU A 332 10.10 -3.57 25.88
CA GLU A 332 8.80 -2.91 26.10
C GLU A 332 8.14 -2.57 24.77
N ILE A 333 6.81 -2.48 24.77
CA ILE A 333 6.04 -1.92 23.66
C ILE A 333 5.73 -0.44 23.90
N ILE A 334 6.20 0.40 23.02
CA ILE A 334 5.99 1.86 23.03
C ILE A 334 5.01 2.21 21.93
N SER A 335 3.90 2.88 22.27
CA SER A 335 3.05 3.50 21.26
C SER A 335 3.55 4.91 20.97
N LEU A 336 3.87 5.21 19.70
CA LEU A 336 4.23 6.55 19.25
C LEU A 336 3.06 7.15 18.48
N LEU A 337 2.56 8.30 18.92
CA LEU A 337 1.50 9.03 18.22
C LEU A 337 1.98 10.44 17.86
N ILE A 338 1.87 10.77 16.58
CA ILE A 338 2.28 12.06 16.00
C ILE A 338 1.03 12.79 15.53
N GLY A 339 0.84 14.04 15.93
CA GLY A 339 -0.29 14.82 15.48
C GLY A 339 -0.48 16.13 16.25
N ARG A 340 -1.59 16.80 15.96
CA ARG A 340 -2.04 17.96 16.73
C ARG A 340 -3.04 17.50 17.78
N ASP A 341 -2.88 17.98 19.02
CA ASP A 341 -3.80 17.73 20.16
C ASP A 341 -4.08 16.23 20.40
N VAL A 342 -3.06 15.37 20.26
CA VAL A 342 -3.20 13.91 20.28
C VAL A 342 -3.17 13.31 21.68
N SER A 343 -2.91 14.09 22.72
CA SER A 343 -2.87 13.63 24.13
C SER A 343 -4.18 12.97 24.59
N ALA A 344 -5.32 13.35 24.02
CA ALA A 344 -6.62 12.76 24.32
C ALA A 344 -6.69 11.23 24.02
N TYR A 345 -5.89 10.74 23.09
CA TYR A 345 -5.89 9.33 22.68
C TYR A 345 -4.96 8.44 23.51
N ALA A 346 -4.14 9.01 24.38
CA ALA A 346 -3.17 8.27 25.17
C ALA A 346 -3.80 7.16 26.02
N HIS A 347 -4.96 7.43 26.62
CA HIS A 347 -5.67 6.46 27.46
C HIS A 347 -6.13 5.23 26.67
N GLU A 348 -6.58 5.41 25.43
CA GLU A 348 -7.00 4.30 24.58
C GLU A 348 -5.80 3.42 24.18
N LEU A 349 -4.66 4.03 23.84
CA LEU A 349 -3.42 3.32 23.53
C LEU A 349 -2.89 2.54 24.75
N MET A 350 -2.99 3.12 25.96
CA MET A 350 -2.69 2.40 27.21
C MET A 350 -3.59 1.19 27.39
N ALA A 351 -4.90 1.38 27.29
CA ALA A 351 -5.88 0.31 27.46
C ALA A 351 -5.64 -0.84 26.47
N ARG A 352 -5.17 -0.56 25.26
CA ARG A 352 -4.82 -1.57 24.24
C ARG A 352 -3.44 -2.19 24.40
N GLY A 353 -2.72 -1.89 25.47
CA GLY A 353 -1.57 -2.67 25.88
C GLY A 353 -0.21 -2.00 25.76
N ALA A 354 -0.12 -0.70 25.46
CA ALA A 354 1.14 0.01 25.51
C ALA A 354 1.77 -0.06 26.91
N ASP A 355 3.08 -0.29 27.00
CA ASP A 355 3.85 -0.18 28.24
C ASP A 355 4.29 1.27 28.48
N ARG A 356 4.35 2.07 27.40
CA ARG A 356 4.65 3.50 27.40
C ARG A 356 3.99 4.13 26.18
N VAL A 357 3.47 5.36 26.34
CA VAL A 357 2.95 6.16 25.24
C VAL A 357 3.85 7.37 25.04
N CYS A 358 4.37 7.54 23.82
CA CYS A 358 5.15 8.71 23.43
C CYS A 358 4.33 9.57 22.45
N LEU A 359 4.24 10.87 22.74
CA LEU A 359 3.49 11.83 21.96
C LEU A 359 4.45 12.83 21.32
N ILE A 360 4.24 13.11 20.05
CA ILE A 360 4.85 14.23 19.32
C ILE A 360 3.72 15.14 18.88
N GLU A 361 3.60 16.31 19.51
CA GLU A 361 2.50 17.23 19.30
C GLU A 361 3.01 18.56 18.71
N GLY A 362 2.22 19.15 17.82
CA GLY A 362 2.51 20.47 17.28
C GLY A 362 1.58 20.93 16.16
N GLU A 363 1.49 22.22 15.94
CA GLU A 363 0.71 22.85 14.87
C GLU A 363 1.14 22.37 13.47
N GLN A 364 2.42 22.01 13.29
CA GLN A 364 2.97 21.48 12.04
C GLN A 364 2.39 20.12 11.63
N PHE A 365 1.62 19.47 12.49
CA PHE A 365 0.95 18.18 12.26
C PHE A 365 -0.57 18.31 12.11
N THR A 366 -1.09 19.54 11.93
CA THR A 366 -2.52 19.79 11.69
C THR A 366 -3.00 19.10 10.42
N ASP A 367 -2.22 19.24 9.34
CA ASP A 367 -2.41 18.51 8.10
C ASP A 367 -1.23 17.54 7.91
N PHE A 368 -1.47 16.46 7.19
CA PHE A 368 -0.39 15.53 6.87
C PHE A 368 0.64 16.19 5.94
N ASN A 369 1.89 16.13 6.36
CA ASN A 369 3.05 16.57 5.58
C ASN A 369 4.16 15.52 5.75
N PRO A 370 4.55 14.78 4.69
CA PRO A 370 5.49 13.67 4.79
C PRO A 370 6.89 14.10 5.26
N LEU A 371 7.28 15.36 5.05
CA LEU A 371 8.56 15.88 5.54
C LEU A 371 8.51 16.04 7.07
N ASN A 372 7.44 16.65 7.60
CA ASN A 372 7.27 16.85 9.04
C ASN A 372 7.15 15.53 9.79
N TYR A 373 6.36 14.59 9.26
CA TYR A 373 6.20 13.25 9.86
C TYR A 373 7.49 12.43 9.79
N ALA A 374 8.26 12.53 8.70
CA ALA A 374 9.58 11.90 8.62
C ALA A 374 10.55 12.48 9.66
N ASN A 375 10.57 13.81 9.86
CA ASN A 375 11.37 14.47 10.90
C ASN A 375 10.98 13.95 12.28
N ALA A 376 9.69 13.91 12.58
CA ALA A 376 9.18 13.44 13.87
C ALA A 376 9.58 11.98 14.14
N LEU A 377 9.44 11.10 13.14
CA LEU A 377 9.83 9.69 13.29
C LEU A 377 11.35 9.55 13.48
N VAL A 378 12.16 10.31 12.75
CA VAL A 378 13.62 10.31 12.91
C VAL A 378 14.03 10.73 14.33
N GLU A 379 13.44 11.80 14.87
CA GLU A 379 13.73 12.25 16.23
C GLU A 379 13.25 11.22 17.28
N ALA A 380 12.07 10.64 17.10
CA ALA A 380 11.61 9.56 17.98
C ALA A 380 12.58 8.36 17.98
N ILE A 381 13.09 7.94 16.82
CA ILE A 381 14.05 6.83 16.72
C ILE A 381 15.36 7.17 17.44
N LYS A 382 15.87 8.42 17.32
CA LYS A 382 17.09 8.85 17.99
C LYS A 382 16.95 8.88 19.53
N VAL A 383 15.79 9.34 20.02
CA VAL A 383 15.50 9.43 21.46
C VAL A 383 15.25 8.06 22.06
N LEU A 384 14.37 7.27 21.44
CA LEU A 384 13.90 6.00 21.98
C LEU A 384 14.85 4.83 21.73
N ARG A 385 15.72 4.91 20.73
CA ARG A 385 16.67 3.87 20.30
C ARG A 385 16.06 2.47 20.26
N PRO A 386 14.94 2.29 19.54
CA PRO A 386 14.21 1.04 19.55
C PRO A 386 14.96 -0.07 18.82
N TYR A 387 14.59 -1.32 19.08
CA TYR A 387 15.05 -2.50 18.35
C TYR A 387 14.26 -2.69 17.05
N VAL A 388 12.94 -2.47 17.14
CA VAL A 388 11.99 -2.58 16.03
C VAL A 388 11.12 -1.34 15.97
N VAL A 389 10.79 -0.89 14.76
CA VAL A 389 9.78 0.14 14.49
C VAL A 389 8.74 -0.40 13.52
N LEU A 390 7.49 -0.45 13.96
CA LEU A 390 6.34 -0.87 13.18
C LEU A 390 5.48 0.35 12.82
N ILE A 391 5.18 0.50 11.54
CA ILE A 391 4.46 1.65 10.99
C ILE A 391 3.25 1.12 10.20
N PRO A 392 2.07 1.77 10.23
CA PRO A 392 0.97 1.39 9.36
C PRO A 392 1.34 1.51 7.88
N SER A 393 0.98 0.53 7.05
CA SER A 393 1.16 0.57 5.59
C SER A 393 -0.01 1.30 4.91
N THR A 394 -0.39 2.44 5.45
CA THR A 394 -1.37 3.39 4.91
C THR A 394 -0.75 4.28 3.84
N ALA A 395 -1.55 5.08 3.16
CA ALA A 395 -1.04 6.08 2.22
C ALA A 395 -0.02 7.01 2.90
N ASN A 396 -0.31 7.45 4.13
CA ASN A 396 0.59 8.32 4.89
C ASN A 396 1.85 7.57 5.36
N GLY A 397 1.71 6.38 5.95
CA GLY A 397 2.85 5.59 6.43
C GLY A 397 3.84 5.24 5.33
N ARG A 398 3.33 4.96 4.12
CA ARG A 398 4.16 4.70 2.93
C ARG A 398 4.90 5.93 2.40
N ASP A 399 4.47 7.13 2.78
CA ASP A 399 5.12 8.38 2.36
C ASP A 399 6.27 8.76 3.27
N TYR A 400 6.06 8.77 4.60
CA TYR A 400 7.08 9.27 5.52
C TYR A 400 8.07 8.21 6.02
N ALA A 401 7.66 6.93 6.12
CA ALA A 401 8.55 5.87 6.62
C ALA A 401 9.78 5.63 5.74
N PRO A 402 9.66 5.57 4.39
CA PRO A 402 10.82 5.46 3.51
C PRO A 402 11.77 6.64 3.60
N ARG A 403 11.24 7.86 3.79
CA ARG A 403 12.07 9.06 4.00
C ARG A 403 12.89 8.94 5.29
N ALA A 404 12.24 8.56 6.40
CA ALA A 404 12.94 8.38 7.67
C ALA A 404 14.01 7.29 7.57
N ALA A 405 13.69 6.16 6.91
CA ALA A 405 14.64 5.08 6.69
C ALA A 405 15.84 5.54 5.83
N ALA A 406 15.60 6.24 4.73
CA ALA A 406 16.65 6.75 3.85
C ALA A 406 17.58 7.75 4.59
N ARG A 407 17.01 8.67 5.38
CA ARG A 407 17.76 9.66 6.18
C ARG A 407 18.68 9.01 7.20
N LEU A 408 18.21 7.94 7.83
CA LEU A 408 18.97 7.21 8.84
C LEU A 408 19.85 6.08 8.27
N GLY A 409 19.76 5.81 6.95
CA GLY A 409 20.46 4.70 6.31
C GLY A 409 19.97 3.32 6.75
N LEU A 410 18.69 3.21 7.13
CA LEU A 410 18.06 2.01 7.66
C LEU A 410 17.34 1.19 6.58
N GLY A 411 17.27 -0.12 6.78
CA GLY A 411 16.43 -1.00 5.99
C GLY A 411 14.97 -0.89 6.39
N LEU A 412 14.09 -0.83 5.39
CA LEU A 412 12.64 -0.79 5.58
C LEU A 412 11.98 -1.85 4.68
N THR A 413 11.21 -2.75 5.28
CA THR A 413 10.35 -3.67 4.52
C THR A 413 8.94 -3.13 4.43
N ALA A 414 8.43 -2.97 3.20
CA ALA A 414 7.10 -2.42 2.98
C ALA A 414 6.03 -3.51 3.00
N ASP A 415 4.83 -3.12 3.52
CA ASP A 415 3.58 -3.86 3.36
C ASP A 415 3.63 -5.30 3.87
N CYS A 416 4.26 -5.47 5.04
CA CYS A 416 4.42 -6.76 5.69
C CYS A 416 3.06 -7.35 6.09
N VAL A 417 2.99 -8.68 5.97
CA VAL A 417 1.80 -9.48 6.24
C VAL A 417 2.04 -10.55 7.31
N GLY A 418 3.24 -10.59 7.81
CA GLY A 418 3.66 -11.43 8.92
C GLY A 418 4.98 -10.91 9.47
N LEU A 419 5.15 -11.05 10.76
CA LEU A 419 6.34 -10.66 11.50
C LEU A 419 6.65 -11.78 12.50
N ASP A 420 7.91 -12.18 12.60
CA ASP A 420 8.36 -13.15 13.58
C ASP A 420 9.80 -12.88 13.97
N LEU A 421 10.32 -13.59 14.97
CA LEU A 421 11.72 -13.53 15.35
C LEU A 421 12.39 -14.87 15.02
N ASN A 422 13.60 -14.80 14.44
CA ASN A 422 14.43 -15.99 14.31
C ASN A 422 15.19 -16.30 15.63
N ASP A 423 15.91 -17.41 15.66
CA ASP A 423 16.70 -17.83 16.83
C ASP A 423 17.77 -16.80 17.25
N SER A 424 18.19 -15.93 16.35
CA SER A 424 19.12 -14.82 16.59
C SER A 424 18.42 -13.55 17.08
N GLN A 425 17.11 -13.60 17.34
CA GLN A 425 16.26 -12.46 17.69
C GLN A 425 16.21 -11.36 16.60
N GLU A 426 16.41 -11.73 15.33
CA GLU A 426 16.21 -10.81 14.21
C GLU A 426 14.77 -10.89 13.70
N LEU A 427 14.22 -9.76 13.31
CA LEU A 427 12.84 -9.67 12.80
C LEU A 427 12.75 -10.25 11.40
N ILE A 428 12.07 -11.39 11.26
CA ILE A 428 11.64 -11.93 9.97
C ILE A 428 10.41 -11.14 9.52
N GLN A 429 10.48 -10.56 8.32
CA GLN A 429 9.46 -9.70 7.77
C GLN A 429 8.89 -10.36 6.51
N LEU A 430 7.64 -10.82 6.59
CA LEU A 430 6.97 -11.51 5.49
C LEU A 430 6.31 -10.51 4.54
N LYS A 431 6.83 -10.41 3.34
CA LYS A 431 6.35 -9.47 2.32
C LYS A 431 5.79 -10.20 1.10
N PRO A 432 4.52 -9.95 0.74
CA PRO A 432 3.98 -10.44 -0.53
C PRO A 432 4.61 -9.68 -1.71
N ALA A 433 4.83 -10.38 -2.80
CA ALA A 433 5.38 -9.86 -4.05
C ALA A 433 4.69 -10.51 -5.26
N PHE A 434 4.87 -9.92 -6.45
CA PHE A 434 4.25 -10.38 -7.70
C PHE A 434 2.73 -10.56 -7.56
N GLY A 435 2.10 -9.52 -7.01
CA GLY A 435 0.68 -9.55 -6.79
C GLY A 435 0.25 -10.58 -5.70
N GLY A 436 1.12 -10.94 -4.76
CA GLY A 436 0.84 -11.90 -3.68
C GLY A 436 0.97 -13.37 -4.08
N GLN A 437 1.47 -13.68 -5.28
CA GLN A 437 1.75 -15.07 -5.69
C GLN A 437 2.83 -15.71 -4.82
N ILE A 438 3.75 -14.88 -4.31
CA ILE A 438 4.78 -15.33 -3.38
C ILE A 438 4.84 -14.45 -2.15
N VAL A 439 5.41 -15.01 -1.07
CA VAL A 439 5.83 -14.27 0.11
C VAL A 439 7.33 -14.41 0.26
N ALA A 440 8.00 -13.26 0.28
CA ALA A 440 9.43 -13.17 0.59
C ALA A 440 9.62 -12.96 2.08
N SER A 441 10.48 -13.76 2.69
CA SER A 441 11.00 -13.52 4.03
C SER A 441 12.20 -12.58 3.92
N ILE A 442 12.12 -11.43 4.57
CA ILE A 442 13.13 -10.38 4.49
C ILE A 442 13.73 -10.14 5.87
N LEU A 443 15.05 -9.98 5.90
CA LEU A 443 15.82 -9.59 7.07
C LEU A 443 16.48 -8.21 6.83
N SER A 444 16.81 -7.51 7.94
CA SER A 444 17.52 -6.23 7.89
C SER A 444 18.83 -6.30 8.68
N ARG A 445 19.90 -5.76 8.09
CA ARG A 445 21.23 -5.62 8.74
C ARG A 445 21.30 -4.46 9.71
N THR A 446 20.40 -3.51 9.59
CA THR A 446 20.41 -2.25 10.35
C THR A 446 19.52 -2.30 11.58
N ARG A 447 19.77 -1.41 12.54
CA ARG A 447 18.96 -1.21 13.75
C ARG A 447 18.56 0.25 13.86
N PRO A 448 17.28 0.54 14.21
CA PRO A 448 16.17 -0.40 14.35
C PRO A 448 15.82 -1.12 13.05
N GLN A 449 15.21 -2.31 13.17
CA GLN A 449 14.59 -2.99 12.05
C GLN A 449 13.20 -2.37 11.82
N MET A 450 12.98 -1.86 10.60
CA MET A 450 11.75 -1.12 10.29
C MET A 450 10.86 -1.91 9.34
N ALA A 451 9.55 -1.90 9.63
CA ALA A 451 8.54 -2.51 8.77
C ALA A 451 7.31 -1.62 8.67
N THR A 452 6.76 -1.45 7.46
CA THR A 452 5.37 -1.04 7.34
C THR A 452 4.49 -2.28 7.28
N VAL A 453 3.35 -2.25 7.98
CA VAL A 453 2.46 -3.40 8.16
C VAL A 453 1.12 -3.12 7.51
N ARG A 454 0.66 -4.04 6.69
CA ARG A 454 -0.65 -3.95 6.03
C ARG A 454 -1.77 -3.98 7.07
N PRO A 455 -2.74 -3.05 7.03
CA PRO A 455 -3.93 -3.10 7.87
C PRO A 455 -4.73 -4.40 7.70
N GLY A 456 -5.38 -4.86 8.78
CA GLY A 456 -6.22 -6.06 8.78
C GLY A 456 -5.46 -7.39 8.85
N ILE A 457 -4.18 -7.38 9.26
CA ILE A 457 -3.33 -8.58 9.29
C ILE A 457 -3.22 -9.21 10.68
N PHE A 458 -3.16 -8.40 11.71
CA PHE A 458 -2.95 -8.89 13.07
C PHE A 458 -4.18 -8.67 13.95
N ASP A 459 -4.33 -9.54 14.95
CA ASP A 459 -5.40 -9.40 15.94
C ASP A 459 -5.20 -8.15 16.82
N LYS A 460 -6.30 -7.49 17.13
CA LYS A 460 -6.32 -6.32 18.00
C LYS A 460 -6.47 -6.76 19.47
N PRO A 461 -5.62 -6.30 20.40
CA PRO A 461 -5.82 -6.62 21.82
C PRO A 461 -7.09 -6.01 22.35
N ALA A 462 -7.78 -6.72 23.27
CA ALA A 462 -8.89 -6.18 24.04
C ALA A 462 -8.44 -5.01 24.91
N ALA A 463 -9.33 -4.08 25.19
CA ALA A 463 -9.03 -2.96 26.06
C ALA A 463 -9.04 -3.41 27.53
N ASP A 464 -7.94 -3.21 28.24
CA ASP A 464 -7.85 -3.27 29.69
C ASP A 464 -7.91 -1.83 30.26
N LEU A 465 -9.09 -1.36 30.59
CA LEU A 465 -9.31 -0.01 31.11
C LEU A 465 -8.61 0.25 32.45
N THR A 466 -8.10 -0.78 33.12
CA THR A 466 -7.34 -0.66 34.37
C THR A 466 -5.84 -0.45 34.14
N ARG A 467 -5.41 -0.53 32.88
CA ARG A 467 -3.99 -0.38 32.52
C ARG A 467 -3.57 1.09 32.57
N VAL A 468 -2.47 1.33 33.26
CA VAL A 468 -1.82 2.65 33.33
C VAL A 468 -0.36 2.49 32.97
N CYS A 469 0.15 3.41 32.17
CA CYS A 469 1.57 3.46 31.81
C CYS A 469 2.06 4.92 31.71
N PRO A 470 3.37 5.16 31.70
CA PRO A 470 3.93 6.50 31.48
C PRO A 470 3.50 7.08 30.14
N VAL A 471 3.20 8.38 30.12
CA VAL A 471 3.00 9.19 28.91
C VAL A 471 4.14 10.22 28.86
N GLU A 472 4.90 10.16 27.79
CA GLU A 472 6.07 11.04 27.58
C GLU A 472 5.85 11.88 26.32
N ARG A 473 6.45 13.09 26.31
CA ARG A 473 6.47 13.94 25.13
C ARG A 473 7.87 13.99 24.54
N ILE A 474 7.94 13.91 23.24
CA ILE A 474 9.18 14.12 22.47
C ILE A 474 9.01 15.42 21.71
N ASP A 475 9.84 16.39 22.03
CA ASP A 475 9.81 17.70 21.39
C ASP A 475 10.51 17.64 20.02
N VAL A 476 9.83 18.14 19.00
CA VAL A 476 10.37 18.33 17.66
C VAL A 476 10.29 19.81 17.34
N ASN A 477 11.44 20.48 17.45
CA ASN A 477 11.53 21.93 17.35
C ASN A 477 11.67 22.46 15.92
N GLU A 478 11.57 21.59 14.91
CA GLU A 478 11.65 22.01 13.52
C GLU A 478 10.33 22.67 13.08
N PRO A 479 10.40 23.83 12.40
CA PRO A 479 9.21 24.48 11.85
C PRO A 479 8.60 23.63 10.74
N ALA A 480 7.31 23.86 10.47
CA ALA A 480 6.62 23.20 9.36
C ALA A 480 7.35 23.45 8.03
N ASP A 481 7.56 22.39 7.27
CA ASP A 481 8.16 22.51 5.94
C ASP A 481 7.15 23.12 4.96
N ALA A 482 7.38 24.36 4.59
CA ALA A 482 6.48 25.15 3.74
C ALA A 482 6.47 24.72 2.26
N ARG A 483 7.41 23.84 1.87
CA ARG A 483 7.51 23.35 0.48
C ARG A 483 6.39 22.39 0.10
N TYR A 484 5.69 21.82 1.08
CA TYR A 484 4.53 20.94 0.91
C TYR A 484 3.36 21.48 1.74
N ARG A 485 2.21 21.69 1.11
CA ARG A 485 1.02 22.20 1.80
C ARG A 485 -0.24 21.54 1.23
N VAL A 486 -1.06 20.97 2.09
CA VAL A 486 -2.41 20.55 1.76
C VAL A 486 -3.27 21.82 1.61
N VAL A 487 -3.90 22.00 0.46
CA VAL A 487 -4.74 23.17 0.16
C VAL A 487 -6.21 22.84 0.15
N ALA A 488 -6.56 21.58 -0.06
CA ALA A 488 -7.92 21.06 0.07
C ALA A 488 -7.87 19.57 0.39
N SER A 489 -8.84 19.10 1.17
CA SER A 489 -9.07 17.69 1.45
C SER A 489 -10.53 17.37 1.16
N ALA A 490 -10.76 16.52 0.17
CA ALA A 490 -12.06 15.97 -0.13
C ALA A 490 -12.19 14.60 0.54
N LYS A 491 -12.54 14.64 1.83
CA LYS A 491 -12.87 13.41 2.57
C LYS A 491 -14.25 12.96 2.08
N GLU A 492 -14.35 11.74 1.57
CA GLU A 492 -15.65 11.18 1.26
C GLU A 492 -16.40 10.97 2.57
N ALA A 493 -17.56 11.64 2.70
CA ALA A 493 -18.34 11.70 3.92
C ALA A 493 -18.82 10.29 4.33
N GLY A 494 -18.47 9.88 5.53
CA GLY A 494 -19.02 8.71 6.22
C GLY A 494 -17.99 7.61 6.52
N ARG A 495 -18.31 6.80 7.53
CA ARG A 495 -17.61 5.57 7.94
C ARG A 495 -17.30 4.57 6.79
N ALA A 496 -17.77 4.83 5.58
CA ALA A 496 -17.63 3.96 4.43
C ALA A 496 -16.17 3.80 3.94
N SER A 497 -15.29 4.78 4.16
CA SER A 497 -13.92 4.71 3.62
C SER A 497 -12.98 3.78 4.41
N THR A 498 -13.19 3.67 5.73
CA THR A 498 -12.46 2.72 6.60
C THR A 498 -13.20 1.40 6.78
N ALA A 499 -14.48 1.34 6.37
CA ALA A 499 -15.36 0.19 6.59
C ALA A 499 -14.86 -1.11 5.93
N LEU A 500 -14.16 -1.03 4.79
CA LEU A 500 -13.63 -2.23 4.12
C LEU A 500 -12.40 -2.81 4.82
N ASP A 501 -11.53 -1.98 5.36
CA ASP A 501 -10.26 -2.43 5.96
C ASP A 501 -10.49 -3.16 7.29
N ASP A 502 -11.53 -2.75 8.01
CA ASP A 502 -11.90 -3.29 9.33
C ASP A 502 -13.13 -4.23 9.29
N ALA A 503 -13.72 -4.46 8.09
CA ALA A 503 -14.93 -5.26 7.97
C ALA A 503 -14.67 -6.75 8.20
N GLU A 504 -15.42 -7.37 9.10
CA GLU A 504 -15.43 -8.82 9.28
C GLU A 504 -16.10 -9.55 8.11
N VAL A 505 -17.07 -8.88 7.47
CA VAL A 505 -17.79 -9.40 6.30
C VAL A 505 -17.78 -8.37 5.19
N VAL A 506 -17.46 -8.81 3.98
CA VAL A 506 -17.51 -7.95 2.79
C VAL A 506 -18.35 -8.61 1.70
N ILE A 507 -19.33 -7.87 1.19
CA ILE A 507 -20.06 -8.23 -0.02
C ILE A 507 -19.50 -7.39 -1.16
N SER A 508 -18.90 -8.03 -2.16
CA SER A 508 -18.29 -7.34 -3.30
C SER A 508 -19.10 -7.55 -4.57
N VAL A 509 -19.31 -6.46 -5.31
CA VAL A 509 -20.09 -6.50 -6.55
C VAL A 509 -19.20 -6.41 -7.78
N GLY A 510 -19.54 -7.22 -8.78
CA GLY A 510 -18.95 -7.19 -10.11
C GLY A 510 -19.92 -6.61 -11.14
N MET A 511 -19.47 -6.54 -12.41
CA MET A 511 -20.32 -6.08 -13.52
C MET A 511 -21.54 -6.98 -13.78
N GLY A 512 -21.54 -8.22 -13.27
CA GLY A 512 -22.65 -9.17 -13.39
C GLY A 512 -23.94 -8.74 -12.68
N ILE A 513 -23.90 -7.70 -11.82
CA ILE A 513 -25.13 -7.16 -11.22
C ILE A 513 -25.97 -6.33 -12.20
N GLY A 514 -25.44 -5.97 -13.38
CA GLY A 514 -26.15 -5.28 -14.45
C GLY A 514 -26.08 -3.75 -14.38
N GLY A 515 -26.41 -3.14 -13.24
CA GLY A 515 -26.43 -1.68 -13.10
C GLY A 515 -26.54 -1.20 -11.66
N PRO A 516 -26.37 0.11 -11.40
CA PRO A 516 -26.42 0.69 -10.06
C PRO A 516 -27.80 0.56 -9.39
N GLU A 517 -28.85 0.41 -10.18
CA GLU A 517 -30.23 0.20 -9.71
C GLU A 517 -30.42 -1.13 -8.95
N THR A 518 -29.49 -2.06 -9.09
CA THR A 518 -29.52 -3.35 -8.40
C THR A 518 -28.82 -3.35 -7.05
N LEU A 519 -28.02 -2.32 -6.76
CA LEU A 519 -27.29 -2.21 -5.48
C LEU A 519 -28.21 -2.27 -4.24
N PRO A 520 -29.41 -1.66 -4.22
CA PRO A 520 -30.32 -1.78 -3.08
C PRO A 520 -30.72 -3.22 -2.73
N ALA A 521 -30.67 -4.16 -3.69
CA ALA A 521 -30.99 -5.57 -3.43
C ALA A 521 -29.97 -6.27 -2.49
N LEU A 522 -28.78 -5.71 -2.33
CA LEU A 522 -27.74 -6.23 -1.43
C LEU A 522 -27.90 -5.75 0.01
N GLU A 523 -28.59 -4.61 0.23
CA GLU A 523 -28.71 -3.98 1.55
C GLU A 523 -29.31 -4.88 2.64
N PRO A 524 -30.36 -5.70 2.39
CA PRO A 524 -30.90 -6.61 3.39
C PRO A 524 -29.85 -7.61 3.87
N LEU A 525 -29.13 -8.26 2.93
CA LEU A 525 -28.07 -9.21 3.26
C LEU A 525 -26.90 -8.50 3.98
N ALA A 526 -26.49 -7.34 3.51
CA ALA A 526 -25.42 -6.56 4.13
C ALA A 526 -25.76 -6.19 5.57
N ARG A 527 -27.02 -5.81 5.85
CA ARG A 527 -27.50 -5.50 7.19
C ARG A 527 -27.55 -6.73 8.08
N ALA A 528 -28.06 -7.87 7.58
CA ALA A 528 -28.14 -9.12 8.32
C ALA A 528 -26.76 -9.64 8.74
N LEU A 529 -25.75 -9.42 7.93
CA LEU A 529 -24.36 -9.84 8.19
C LEU A 529 -23.50 -8.76 8.85
N GLY A 530 -23.95 -7.48 8.91
CA GLY A 530 -23.09 -6.37 9.27
C GLY A 530 -21.96 -6.13 8.27
N ALA A 531 -22.22 -6.42 6.98
CA ALA A 531 -21.23 -6.42 5.93
C ALA A 531 -20.96 -5.03 5.36
N ALA A 532 -19.71 -4.76 5.01
CA ALA A 532 -19.34 -3.64 4.15
C ALA A 532 -19.52 -4.00 2.67
N ILE A 533 -19.87 -3.01 1.85
CA ILE A 533 -20.01 -3.19 0.41
C ILE A 533 -18.71 -2.77 -0.28
N GLY A 534 -18.12 -3.71 -1.02
CA GLY A 534 -16.99 -3.48 -1.90
C GLY A 534 -17.34 -3.71 -3.37
N ALA A 535 -16.41 -3.41 -4.28
CA ALA A 535 -16.66 -3.60 -5.71
C ALA A 535 -15.39 -3.88 -6.50
N THR A 536 -15.58 -4.49 -7.67
CA THR A 536 -14.52 -4.59 -8.66
C THR A 536 -14.25 -3.23 -9.32
N ARG A 537 -13.06 -3.04 -9.84
CA ARG A 537 -12.64 -1.80 -10.51
C ARG A 537 -13.62 -1.30 -11.55
N ARG A 538 -14.15 -2.16 -12.43
CA ARG A 538 -15.08 -1.74 -13.49
C ARG A 538 -16.37 -1.11 -12.96
N VAL A 539 -16.85 -1.59 -11.84
CA VAL A 539 -18.04 -1.04 -11.15
C VAL A 539 -17.74 0.37 -10.63
N VAL A 540 -16.55 0.54 -10.01
CA VAL A 540 -16.07 1.84 -9.53
C VAL A 540 -15.83 2.82 -10.70
N ASP A 541 -15.18 2.36 -11.78
CA ASP A 541 -14.93 3.20 -12.97
C ASP A 541 -16.22 3.68 -13.67
N LYS A 542 -17.34 2.94 -13.47
CA LYS A 542 -18.68 3.36 -13.90
C LYS A 542 -19.35 4.34 -12.93
N GLY A 543 -18.76 4.60 -11.78
CA GLY A 543 -19.32 5.48 -10.75
C GLY A 543 -20.52 4.90 -9.99
N TRP A 544 -20.71 3.55 -10.02
CA TRP A 544 -21.82 2.92 -9.31
C TRP A 544 -21.61 2.91 -7.79
N VAL A 545 -20.35 2.82 -7.36
CA VAL A 545 -19.92 2.91 -5.96
C VAL A 545 -18.71 3.82 -5.84
N ALA A 546 -18.43 4.26 -4.61
CA ALA A 546 -17.28 5.10 -4.31
C ALA A 546 -15.94 4.38 -4.56
N ARG A 547 -14.90 5.16 -4.84
CA ARG A 547 -13.57 4.62 -5.14
C ARG A 547 -12.96 3.82 -3.97
N GLN A 548 -13.18 4.27 -2.76
CA GLN A 548 -12.71 3.64 -1.53
C GLN A 548 -13.26 2.23 -1.35
N GLN A 549 -14.34 1.89 -2.06
CA GLN A 549 -14.93 0.56 -2.10
C GLN A 549 -14.27 -0.37 -3.14
N GLN A 550 -13.26 0.11 -3.87
CA GLN A 550 -12.56 -0.71 -4.86
C GLN A 550 -11.67 -1.75 -4.19
N ILE A 551 -11.86 -3.02 -4.55
CA ILE A 551 -11.06 -4.16 -4.11
C ILE A 551 -10.18 -4.66 -5.26
N GLY A 552 -8.92 -4.95 -4.97
CA GLY A 552 -7.96 -5.52 -5.91
C GLY A 552 -6.61 -4.80 -5.89
N ILE A 553 -5.73 -5.13 -6.83
CA ILE A 553 -4.35 -4.63 -6.92
C ILE A 553 -4.25 -3.09 -7.01
N THR A 554 -5.24 -2.46 -7.63
CA THR A 554 -5.32 -1.00 -7.79
C THR A 554 -6.32 -0.35 -6.83
N GLY A 555 -6.87 -1.12 -5.91
CA GLY A 555 -7.78 -0.73 -4.85
C GLY A 555 -7.24 -1.16 -3.49
N ARG A 556 -8.13 -1.70 -2.66
CA ARG A 556 -7.79 -2.23 -1.34
C ARG A 556 -7.57 -3.74 -1.39
N ALA A 557 -6.59 -4.23 -0.66
CA ALA A 557 -6.50 -5.62 -0.28
C ALA A 557 -7.17 -5.78 1.08
N ILE A 558 -8.08 -6.74 1.18
CA ILE A 558 -8.90 -6.98 2.36
C ILE A 558 -8.73 -8.41 2.87
N SER A 559 -8.99 -8.61 4.16
CA SER A 559 -8.89 -9.92 4.82
C SER A 559 -10.11 -10.21 5.73
N PRO A 560 -11.35 -10.07 5.23
CA PRO A 560 -12.53 -10.34 6.03
C PRO A 560 -12.63 -11.82 6.42
N ARG A 561 -13.35 -12.14 7.48
CA ARG A 561 -13.70 -13.53 7.83
C ARG A 561 -14.57 -14.18 6.74
N LEU A 562 -15.46 -13.39 6.14
CA LEU A 562 -16.32 -13.83 5.04
C LEU A 562 -16.33 -12.80 3.92
N TYR A 563 -15.98 -13.23 2.73
CA TYR A 563 -16.14 -12.49 1.49
C TYR A 563 -17.22 -13.13 0.63
N ILE A 564 -18.17 -12.33 0.13
CA ILE A 564 -19.22 -12.77 -0.80
C ILE A 564 -19.09 -11.99 -2.10
N GLY A 565 -18.68 -12.64 -3.18
CA GLY A 565 -18.58 -12.03 -4.51
C GLY A 565 -19.87 -12.22 -5.31
N VAL A 566 -20.57 -11.12 -5.63
CA VAL A 566 -21.85 -11.12 -6.37
C VAL A 566 -21.62 -10.60 -7.78
N GLY A 567 -21.80 -11.46 -8.78
CA GLY A 567 -21.58 -11.10 -10.19
C GLY A 567 -20.13 -10.67 -10.50
N VAL A 568 -19.18 -11.15 -9.71
CA VAL A 568 -17.74 -10.92 -9.89
C VAL A 568 -17.19 -11.95 -10.86
N ARG A 569 -16.47 -11.52 -11.91
CA ARG A 569 -15.84 -12.44 -12.86
C ARG A 569 -14.66 -13.21 -12.24
N GLY A 570 -13.88 -12.56 -11.37
CA GLY A 570 -12.73 -13.20 -10.74
C GLY A 570 -11.38 -12.98 -11.46
N ALA A 571 -11.27 -11.90 -12.25
CA ALA A 571 -9.99 -11.56 -12.85
C ALA A 571 -8.91 -11.39 -11.77
N PHE A 572 -7.68 -11.81 -12.08
CA PHE A 572 -6.51 -11.79 -11.20
C PHE A 572 -6.35 -10.50 -10.40
N ASN A 573 -6.51 -9.33 -11.06
CA ASN A 573 -6.38 -8.03 -10.41
C ASN A 573 -7.36 -7.79 -9.26
N HIS A 574 -8.48 -8.51 -9.22
CA HIS A 574 -9.45 -8.45 -8.13
C HIS A 574 -9.18 -9.53 -7.08
N THR A 575 -8.97 -10.77 -7.53
CA THR A 575 -8.84 -11.92 -6.64
C THR A 575 -7.65 -11.82 -5.69
N ILE A 576 -6.58 -11.15 -6.13
CA ILE A 576 -5.43 -10.87 -5.29
C ILE A 576 -5.78 -10.02 -4.06
N GLY A 577 -6.75 -9.11 -4.20
CA GLY A 577 -7.21 -8.26 -3.10
C GLY A 577 -8.05 -9.01 -2.05
N ILE A 578 -8.46 -10.26 -2.33
CA ILE A 578 -9.34 -11.06 -1.45
C ILE A 578 -8.73 -12.38 -1.00
N GLN A 579 -7.55 -12.75 -1.48
CA GLN A 579 -6.92 -14.05 -1.22
C GLN A 579 -6.83 -14.43 0.26
N ARG A 580 -6.78 -13.43 1.14
CA ARG A 580 -6.67 -13.60 2.59
C ARG A 580 -8.00 -13.66 3.32
N SER A 581 -9.11 -13.55 2.63
CA SER A 581 -10.42 -13.76 3.23
C SER A 581 -10.49 -15.14 3.88
N GLY A 582 -11.10 -15.27 5.04
CA GLY A 582 -11.23 -16.53 5.76
C GLY A 582 -12.02 -17.54 4.95
N ILE A 583 -13.20 -17.13 4.49
CA ILE A 583 -14.11 -17.89 3.61
C ILE A 583 -14.45 -16.99 2.41
N ILE A 584 -14.40 -17.56 1.22
CA ILE A 584 -14.81 -16.88 -0.02
C ILE A 584 -16.01 -17.62 -0.61
N VAL A 585 -17.12 -16.91 -0.73
CA VAL A 585 -18.34 -17.37 -1.42
C VAL A 585 -18.47 -16.62 -2.74
N ALA A 586 -18.69 -17.34 -3.83
CA ALA A 586 -18.91 -16.77 -5.15
C ALA A 586 -20.33 -17.06 -5.65
N ILE A 587 -21.05 -16.00 -6.06
CA ILE A 587 -22.38 -16.06 -6.67
C ILE A 587 -22.26 -15.53 -8.09
N ASN A 588 -22.47 -16.38 -9.09
CA ASN A 588 -22.38 -15.99 -10.49
C ASN A 588 -23.27 -16.88 -11.35
N THR A 589 -23.85 -16.33 -12.41
CA THR A 589 -24.63 -17.09 -13.40
C THR A 589 -23.76 -17.85 -14.40
N ASP A 590 -22.50 -17.45 -14.57
CA ASP A 590 -21.54 -18.13 -15.44
C ASP A 590 -20.76 -19.19 -14.65
N PRO A 591 -20.99 -20.50 -14.90
CA PRO A 591 -20.29 -21.58 -14.19
C PRO A 591 -18.78 -21.63 -14.47
N GLN A 592 -18.32 -20.93 -15.51
CA GLN A 592 -16.90 -20.85 -15.88
C GLN A 592 -16.23 -19.57 -15.38
N ALA A 593 -16.91 -18.77 -14.55
CA ALA A 593 -16.33 -17.56 -14.01
C ALA A 593 -15.07 -17.88 -13.18
N GLU A 594 -13.99 -17.16 -13.46
CA GLU A 594 -12.67 -17.36 -12.83
C GLU A 594 -12.72 -17.22 -11.30
N ILE A 595 -13.74 -16.52 -10.75
CA ILE A 595 -13.90 -16.34 -9.29
C ILE A 595 -14.04 -17.68 -8.56
N PHE A 596 -14.63 -18.69 -9.19
CA PHE A 596 -14.79 -20.02 -8.60
C PHE A 596 -13.46 -20.73 -8.32
N GLN A 597 -12.39 -20.37 -9.06
CA GLN A 597 -11.04 -20.91 -8.80
C GLN A 597 -10.42 -20.39 -7.48
N THR A 598 -10.98 -19.32 -6.93
CA THR A 598 -10.52 -18.71 -5.68
C THR A 598 -11.51 -18.91 -4.54
N ALA A 599 -12.72 -19.37 -4.83
CA ALA A 599 -13.80 -19.53 -3.86
C ALA A 599 -13.68 -20.83 -3.05
N ASP A 600 -14.20 -20.81 -1.81
CA ASP A 600 -14.46 -22.01 -1.01
C ASP A 600 -15.82 -22.59 -1.39
N TYR A 601 -16.83 -21.73 -1.64
CA TYR A 601 -18.18 -22.12 -2.01
C TYR A 601 -18.63 -21.38 -3.27
N GLY A 602 -19.18 -22.14 -4.23
CA GLY A 602 -19.69 -21.63 -5.50
C GLY A 602 -21.19 -21.85 -5.64
N LEU A 603 -21.93 -20.78 -5.94
CA LEU A 603 -23.37 -20.83 -6.26
C LEU A 603 -23.57 -20.33 -7.69
N VAL A 604 -23.99 -21.26 -8.57
CA VAL A 604 -24.29 -20.93 -9.98
C VAL A 604 -25.77 -20.57 -10.09
N VAL A 605 -26.10 -19.30 -9.83
CA VAL A 605 -27.49 -18.83 -9.72
C VAL A 605 -27.56 -17.31 -9.95
N ASP A 606 -28.73 -16.78 -10.34
CA ASP A 606 -28.94 -15.34 -10.36
C ASP A 606 -29.00 -14.80 -8.92
N PHE A 607 -28.22 -13.76 -8.66
CA PHE A 607 -28.18 -13.13 -7.33
C PHE A 607 -29.56 -12.62 -6.89
N LYS A 608 -30.44 -12.23 -7.82
CA LYS A 608 -31.79 -11.77 -7.50
C LYS A 608 -32.65 -12.84 -6.87
N GLU A 609 -32.38 -14.10 -7.17
CA GLU A 609 -33.09 -15.26 -6.63
C GLU A 609 -32.48 -15.69 -5.28
N ILE A 610 -31.15 -15.76 -5.19
CA ILE A 610 -30.50 -16.31 -4.00
C ILE A 610 -30.38 -15.31 -2.85
N LEU A 611 -30.24 -13.99 -3.09
CA LEU A 611 -30.03 -13.03 -2.01
C LEU A 611 -31.20 -12.94 -1.02
N PRO A 612 -32.49 -12.95 -1.44
CA PRO A 612 -33.61 -12.98 -0.51
C PRO A 612 -33.64 -14.25 0.35
N ALA A 613 -33.40 -15.42 -0.27
CA ALA A 613 -33.35 -16.71 0.42
C ALA A 613 -32.20 -16.75 1.44
N LEU A 614 -31.01 -16.29 1.02
CA LEU A 614 -29.83 -16.24 1.88
C LEU A 614 -30.01 -15.27 3.05
N THR A 615 -30.61 -14.10 2.81
CA THR A 615 -30.94 -13.15 3.87
C THR A 615 -31.85 -13.80 4.92
N SER A 616 -32.93 -14.45 4.47
CA SER A 616 -33.89 -15.10 5.36
C SER A 616 -33.26 -16.25 6.15
N ALA A 617 -32.39 -17.07 5.52
CA ALA A 617 -31.70 -18.18 6.18
C ALA A 617 -30.72 -17.66 7.26
N ILE A 618 -29.97 -16.57 6.97
CA ILE A 618 -29.06 -15.93 7.92
C ILE A 618 -29.83 -15.32 9.10
N GLU A 619 -30.93 -14.60 8.84
CA GLU A 619 -31.75 -14.00 9.90
C GLU A 619 -32.32 -15.08 10.83
N ARG A 620 -32.84 -16.20 10.29
CA ARG A 620 -33.28 -17.35 11.11
C ARG A 620 -32.14 -17.89 11.97
N ARG A 621 -30.95 -18.03 11.42
CA ARG A 621 -29.78 -18.54 12.16
C ARG A 621 -29.31 -17.61 13.26
N THR A 622 -29.39 -16.29 13.03
CA THR A 622 -28.90 -15.27 13.96
C THR A 622 -29.91 -14.89 15.04
N ALA A 623 -31.21 -15.11 14.80
CA ALA A 623 -32.28 -14.85 15.77
C ALA A 623 -32.30 -15.81 16.97
N GLY A 624 -31.56 -16.93 16.91
CA GLY A 624 -31.59 -18.00 17.92
C GLY A 624 -32.94 -18.76 17.95
N PRO A 625 -33.05 -19.91 18.61
CA PRO A 625 -34.33 -20.56 18.81
C PRO A 625 -35.21 -19.63 19.69
N ILE A 626 -36.34 -19.20 19.15
CA ILE A 626 -37.41 -18.56 19.94
C ILE A 626 -37.75 -19.54 21.06
N GLY A 627 -37.34 -19.24 22.29
CA GLY A 627 -37.66 -20.06 23.44
C GLY A 627 -39.19 -20.19 23.53
N VAL A 628 -39.70 -21.38 23.29
CA VAL A 628 -41.05 -21.75 23.63
C VAL A 628 -41.14 -21.68 25.16
N PRO A 629 -42.01 -20.85 25.76
CA PRO A 629 -42.19 -20.89 27.20
C PRO A 629 -42.70 -22.30 27.53
N SER A 630 -41.95 -23.04 28.33
CA SER A 630 -42.48 -24.25 28.99
C SER A 630 -43.56 -23.83 29.96
N ASP A 631 -44.79 -24.24 29.65
CA ASP A 631 -45.92 -24.22 30.61
C ASP A 631 -45.59 -24.99 31.89
#